data_22f9c4adebbb01c7b2b29b10bf672c46
#
_entry.id   22f9c4adebbb01c7b2b29b10bf672c46
#
_cell.length_a   1.000
_cell.length_b   1.000
_cell.length_c   1.000
_cell.angle_alpha   90.00
_cell.angle_beta   90.00
_cell.angle_gamma   90.00
#
_symmetry.space_group_name_H-M   'P 1'
#
loop_
_entity.id
_entity.type
_entity.pdbx_description
1 polymer ?
#
loop_
_entity_poly.entity_id
_entity_poly.type
_entity_poly.pdbx_seq_one_letter_code
_entity_poly.pdbx_strand_id
1 'polypeptide(L)'
;MSGLLRARWAPLLAATILLGIVMGSVTRSFGTAFNVYVILQTAALDTVIGLSQMVVLAAGDLSLAVGGLAAMCTIVIGDLFEVHHWPAGLAVLAGLVLGTAGGFANGVIIARTKLSGFIVTLATGTAFTGIAYGISGSAAYSDVPSSVVKLSQGRTSFFPYLMILALAVTVIIYAGLRWLPGGRLILAFGGNQDATMLAGLSSRRAQVTAHTVSGLLAGVAAVMYMGIIGTATPAAGGDWLIISFAVPIIGGTALAGGEVSAFGALVAAVVLSAISDALIVLNVNTNAVEMAEGLLILAAVLASRLGEAAQRQAGRRGVFRWRDFGWRA
;
A
#
# COMPACT_ATOMS: atom_id res chain seq x y z
N MET A 1 -2.20 -20.95 -20.67
CA MET A 1 -2.48 -19.52 -20.94
C MET A 1 -3.86 -19.04 -20.48
N SER A 2 -4.83 -19.93 -20.25
CA SER A 2 -6.21 -19.55 -19.83
C SER A 2 -6.37 -19.07 -18.37
N GLY A 3 -5.40 -19.34 -17.49
CA GLY A 3 -5.46 -18.89 -16.09
C GLY A 3 -5.01 -17.45 -15.86
N LEU A 4 -4.10 -16.93 -16.69
CA LEU A 4 -3.58 -15.56 -16.59
C LEU A 4 -4.61 -14.51 -17.03
N LEU A 5 -5.44 -14.80 -18.01
CA LEU A 5 -6.51 -13.91 -18.49
C LEU A 5 -7.72 -13.82 -17.53
N ARG A 6 -7.82 -14.71 -16.54
CA ARG A 6 -8.83 -14.66 -15.48
C ARG A 6 -8.35 -13.94 -14.21
N ALA A 7 -7.09 -13.54 -14.16
CA ALA A 7 -6.56 -12.78 -13.02
C ALA A 7 -7.14 -11.36 -13.04
N ARG A 8 -7.65 -10.89 -11.91
CA ARG A 8 -8.27 -9.55 -11.74
C ARG A 8 -7.33 -8.40 -12.13
N TRP A 9 -6.02 -8.62 -12.21
CA TRP A 9 -5.00 -7.65 -12.59
C TRP A 9 -4.69 -7.58 -14.10
N ALA A 10 -5.16 -8.55 -14.91
CA ALA A 10 -4.88 -8.56 -16.36
C ALA A 10 -5.43 -7.33 -17.11
N PRO A 11 -6.64 -6.81 -16.82
CA PRO A 11 -7.12 -5.57 -17.42
C PRO A 11 -6.25 -4.35 -17.07
N LEU A 12 -5.69 -4.32 -15.86
CA LEU A 12 -4.81 -3.23 -15.43
C LEU A 12 -3.50 -3.23 -16.22
N LEU A 13 -2.89 -4.40 -16.43
CA LEU A 13 -1.72 -4.51 -17.31
C LEU A 13 -2.00 -4.06 -18.74
N ALA A 14 -3.14 -4.46 -19.29
CA ALA A 14 -3.53 -4.01 -20.62
C ALA A 14 -3.70 -2.48 -20.69
N ALA A 15 -4.30 -1.88 -19.66
CA ALA A 15 -4.43 -0.43 -19.55
C ALA A 15 -3.06 0.28 -19.45
N THR A 16 -2.10 -0.27 -18.69
CA THR A 16 -0.74 0.27 -18.60
C THR A 16 -0.02 0.24 -19.94
N ILE A 17 -0.11 -0.89 -20.65
CA ILE A 17 0.52 -1.04 -21.98
C ILE A 17 -0.12 -0.05 -22.97
N LEU A 18 -1.44 0.06 -22.96
CA LEU A 18 -2.17 1.00 -23.83
C LEU A 18 -1.77 2.45 -23.51
N LEU A 19 -1.72 2.83 -22.23
CA LEU A 19 -1.27 4.15 -21.80
C LEU A 19 0.17 4.42 -22.30
N GLY A 20 1.08 3.46 -22.13
CA GLY A 20 2.46 3.56 -22.59
C GLY A 20 2.57 3.78 -24.10
N ILE A 21 1.77 3.07 -24.91
CA ILE A 21 1.73 3.22 -26.37
C ILE A 21 1.18 4.61 -26.74
N VAL A 22 0.04 5.01 -26.15
CA VAL A 22 -0.58 6.31 -26.44
C VAL A 22 0.36 7.46 -26.05
N MET A 23 0.89 7.45 -24.84
CA MET A 23 1.78 8.51 -24.37
C MET A 23 3.11 8.54 -25.12
N GLY A 24 3.68 7.38 -25.49
CA GLY A 24 4.87 7.29 -26.32
C GLY A 24 4.66 7.83 -27.73
N SER A 25 3.43 7.82 -28.26
CA SER A 25 3.08 8.43 -29.55
C SER A 25 2.86 9.95 -29.45
N VAL A 26 2.40 10.44 -28.30
CA VAL A 26 2.12 11.87 -28.04
C VAL A 26 3.38 12.62 -27.64
N THR A 27 4.23 12.01 -26.80
CA THR A 27 5.38 12.68 -26.22
C THR A 27 6.64 11.81 -26.30
N ARG A 28 7.69 12.29 -26.97
CA ARG A 28 8.97 11.57 -27.10
C ARG A 28 9.65 11.31 -25.74
N SER A 29 9.39 12.14 -24.74
CA SER A 29 9.97 12.05 -23.40
C SER A 29 9.45 10.84 -22.62
N PHE A 30 8.20 10.43 -22.80
CA PHE A 30 7.54 9.38 -22.00
C PHE A 30 8.18 8.00 -22.17
N GLY A 31 8.64 7.67 -23.39
CA GLY A 31 9.28 6.36 -23.69
C GLY A 31 10.77 6.30 -23.41
N THR A 32 11.39 7.33 -22.80
CA THR A 32 12.84 7.31 -22.51
C THR A 32 13.16 6.36 -21.36
N ALA A 33 14.36 5.77 -21.40
CA ALA A 33 14.83 4.89 -20.31
C ALA A 33 14.84 5.58 -18.94
N PHE A 34 15.07 6.90 -18.92
CA PHE A 34 15.02 7.68 -17.70
C PHE A 34 13.60 7.83 -17.17
N ASN A 35 12.63 8.12 -18.04
CA ASN A 35 11.23 8.24 -17.62
C ASN A 35 10.65 6.91 -17.11
N VAL A 36 10.94 5.80 -17.81
CA VAL A 36 10.56 4.46 -17.35
C VAL A 36 11.18 4.14 -15.98
N TYR A 37 12.44 4.55 -15.76
CA TYR A 37 13.07 4.43 -14.45
C TYR A 37 12.30 5.20 -13.36
N VAL A 38 11.91 6.46 -13.62
CA VAL A 38 11.17 7.29 -12.67
C VAL A 38 9.81 6.66 -12.34
N ILE A 39 9.05 6.25 -13.35
CA ILE A 39 7.76 5.57 -13.17
C ILE A 39 7.93 4.31 -12.28
N LEU A 40 8.91 3.46 -12.59
CA LEU A 40 9.13 2.24 -11.83
C LEU A 40 9.65 2.50 -10.41
N GLN A 41 10.43 3.56 -10.19
CA GLN A 41 10.92 3.95 -8.87
C GLN A 41 9.76 4.42 -7.97
N THR A 42 8.89 5.29 -8.48
CA THR A 42 7.67 5.74 -7.78
C THR A 42 6.73 4.57 -7.54
N ALA A 43 6.47 3.74 -8.56
CA ALA A 43 5.64 2.55 -8.43
C ALA A 43 6.15 1.56 -7.38
N ALA A 44 7.47 1.44 -7.21
CA ALA A 44 8.05 0.60 -6.17
C ALA A 44 7.70 1.11 -4.76
N LEU A 45 7.78 2.41 -4.53
CA LEU A 45 7.39 3.04 -3.27
C LEU A 45 5.89 2.88 -3.03
N ASP A 46 5.06 3.23 -4.01
CA ASP A 46 3.61 3.13 -3.95
C ASP A 46 3.13 1.70 -3.70
N THR A 47 3.84 0.71 -4.26
CA THR A 47 3.58 -0.72 -4.00
C THR A 47 3.72 -1.02 -2.51
N VAL A 48 4.81 -0.61 -1.86
CA VAL A 48 5.04 -0.90 -0.43
C VAL A 48 4.03 -0.16 0.45
N ILE A 49 3.70 1.09 0.11
CA ILE A 49 2.65 1.87 0.77
C ILE A 49 1.30 1.15 0.64
N GLY A 50 0.93 0.73 -0.56
CA GLY A 50 -0.30 0.01 -0.82
C GLY A 50 -0.37 -1.37 -0.14
N LEU A 51 0.74 -2.11 -0.09
CA LEU A 51 0.82 -3.39 0.63
C LEU A 51 0.66 -3.19 2.13
N SER A 52 1.16 -2.09 2.71
CA SER A 52 0.95 -1.73 4.12
C SER A 52 -0.54 -1.66 4.45
N GLN A 53 -1.31 -0.95 3.64
CA GLN A 53 -2.76 -0.83 3.80
C GLN A 53 -3.49 -2.12 3.43
N MET A 54 -3.06 -2.84 2.40
CA MET A 54 -3.66 -4.09 1.95
C MET A 54 -3.72 -5.14 3.06
N VAL A 55 -2.67 -5.25 3.88
CA VAL A 55 -2.64 -6.22 5.00
C VAL A 55 -3.68 -5.86 6.07
N VAL A 56 -3.92 -4.59 6.31
CA VAL A 56 -4.98 -4.13 7.25
C VAL A 56 -6.36 -4.36 6.65
N LEU A 57 -6.54 -4.02 5.36
CA LEU A 57 -7.77 -4.33 4.62
C LEU A 57 -8.07 -5.83 4.61
N ALA A 58 -7.04 -6.69 4.53
CA ALA A 58 -7.20 -8.13 4.62
C ALA A 58 -7.93 -8.58 5.89
N ALA A 59 -7.72 -7.88 7.00
CA ALA A 59 -8.43 -8.10 8.28
C ALA A 59 -9.83 -7.45 8.33
N GLY A 60 -10.26 -6.75 7.29
CA GLY A 60 -11.50 -5.96 7.28
C GLY A 60 -11.41 -4.68 8.12
N ASP A 61 -10.20 -4.16 8.32
CA ASP A 61 -9.95 -2.93 9.08
C ASP A 61 -9.29 -1.86 8.18
N LEU A 62 -9.14 -0.64 8.69
CA LEU A 62 -8.60 0.51 7.97
C LEU A 62 -7.49 1.16 8.81
N SER A 63 -6.40 1.57 8.16
CA SER A 63 -5.32 2.33 8.81
C SER A 63 -5.13 3.69 8.15
N LEU A 64 -5.26 4.75 8.94
CA LEU A 64 -4.95 6.12 8.54
C LEU A 64 -3.57 6.56 9.08
N ALA A 65 -2.87 5.67 9.80
CA ALA A 65 -1.60 6.01 10.43
C ALA A 65 -0.38 5.78 9.52
N VAL A 66 -0.55 5.21 8.32
CA VAL A 66 0.58 4.79 7.47
C VAL A 66 1.52 5.95 7.18
N GLY A 67 0.97 7.10 6.73
CA GLY A 67 1.77 8.30 6.42
C GLY A 67 2.42 8.92 7.65
N GLY A 68 1.65 9.12 8.75
CA GLY A 68 2.19 9.71 9.97
C GLY A 68 3.26 8.82 10.64
N LEU A 69 3.06 7.50 10.62
CA LEU A 69 4.04 6.55 11.12
C LEU A 69 5.33 6.57 10.27
N ALA A 70 5.18 6.66 8.96
CA ALA A 70 6.32 6.79 8.05
C ALA A 70 7.07 8.11 8.28
N ALA A 71 6.38 9.23 8.48
CA ALA A 71 6.98 10.51 8.82
C ALA A 71 7.84 10.40 10.09
N MET A 72 7.29 9.78 11.14
CA MET A 72 8.02 9.56 12.38
C MET A 72 9.24 8.66 12.16
N CYS A 73 9.12 7.56 11.39
CA CYS A 73 10.25 6.70 11.08
C CYS A 73 11.32 7.45 10.27
N THR A 74 10.93 8.22 9.25
CA THR A 74 11.84 9.02 8.42
C THR A 74 12.65 10.01 9.28
N ILE A 75 11.98 10.74 10.16
CA ILE A 75 12.64 11.75 11.03
C ILE A 75 13.54 11.09 12.07
N VAL A 76 13.10 10.01 12.71
CA VAL A 76 13.97 9.33 13.69
C VAL A 76 15.21 8.74 13.00
N ILE A 77 15.08 8.17 11.81
CA ILE A 77 16.24 7.70 11.06
C ILE A 77 17.16 8.86 10.68
N GLY A 78 16.61 9.99 10.23
CA GLY A 78 17.36 11.20 9.88
C GLY A 78 18.12 11.79 11.09
N ASP A 79 17.47 11.87 12.24
CA ASP A 79 18.06 12.30 13.50
C ASP A 79 19.23 11.39 13.92
N LEU A 80 19.05 10.08 13.81
CA LEU A 80 20.12 9.10 14.08
C LEU A 80 21.31 9.25 13.12
N PHE A 81 21.09 9.69 11.89
CA PHE A 81 22.18 9.95 10.95
C PHE A 81 22.89 11.26 11.24
N GLU A 82 22.15 12.36 11.31
CA GLU A 82 22.72 13.72 11.32
C GLU A 82 23.18 14.13 12.73
N VAL A 83 22.38 13.85 13.77
CA VAL A 83 22.69 14.28 15.14
C VAL A 83 23.51 13.24 15.90
N HIS A 84 23.16 11.98 15.77
CA HIS A 84 23.78 10.90 16.55
C HIS A 84 24.86 10.13 15.79
N HIS A 85 25.04 10.37 14.49
CA HIS A 85 26.05 9.75 13.62
C HIS A 85 26.08 8.21 13.68
N TRP A 86 24.90 7.59 13.78
CA TRP A 86 24.80 6.14 13.80
C TRP A 86 25.16 5.51 12.47
N PRO A 87 25.73 4.28 12.46
CA PRO A 87 25.91 3.51 11.25
C PRO A 87 24.57 3.30 10.49
N ALA A 88 24.60 3.47 9.16
CA ALA A 88 23.40 3.45 8.33
C ALA A 88 22.50 2.23 8.59
N GLY A 89 23.06 1.04 8.71
CA GLY A 89 22.30 -0.17 8.97
C GLY A 89 21.56 -0.17 10.32
N LEU A 90 22.18 0.37 11.37
CA LEU A 90 21.57 0.43 12.71
C LEU A 90 20.45 1.47 12.78
N ALA A 91 20.62 2.64 12.16
CA ALA A 91 19.58 3.65 12.11
C ALA A 91 18.37 3.20 11.29
N VAL A 92 18.60 2.55 10.14
CA VAL A 92 17.54 1.94 9.35
C VAL A 92 16.81 0.86 10.16
N LEU A 93 17.54 -0.03 10.84
CA LEU A 93 16.94 -1.05 11.69
C LEU A 93 16.09 -0.43 12.81
N ALA A 94 16.57 0.64 13.45
CA ALA A 94 15.82 1.37 14.48
C ALA A 94 14.50 1.92 13.93
N GLY A 95 14.51 2.49 12.72
CA GLY A 95 13.30 2.96 12.03
C GLY A 95 12.32 1.84 11.72
N LEU A 96 12.81 0.68 11.28
CA LEU A 96 11.96 -0.50 11.03
C LEU A 96 11.34 -1.05 12.33
N VAL A 97 12.12 -1.09 13.41
CA VAL A 97 11.62 -1.47 14.74
C VAL A 97 10.59 -0.47 15.24
N LEU A 98 10.81 0.83 15.05
CA LEU A 98 9.87 1.89 15.42
C LEU A 98 8.56 1.78 14.64
N GLY A 99 8.63 1.58 13.33
CA GLY A 99 7.44 1.35 12.48
C GLY A 99 6.66 0.11 12.93
N THR A 100 7.36 -0.99 13.20
CA THR A 100 6.77 -2.23 13.71
C THR A 100 6.11 -2.01 15.08
N ALA A 101 6.77 -1.30 15.99
CA ALA A 101 6.24 -1.00 17.33
C ALA A 101 5.02 -0.07 17.28
N GLY A 102 5.03 0.95 16.40
CA GLY A 102 3.89 1.83 16.17
C GLY A 102 2.68 1.08 15.62
N GLY A 103 2.91 0.21 14.64
CA GLY A 103 1.87 -0.67 14.12
C GLY A 103 1.35 -1.65 15.17
N PHE A 104 2.24 -2.27 15.96
CA PHE A 104 1.86 -3.14 17.08
C PHE A 104 1.02 -2.39 18.12
N ALA A 105 1.40 -1.17 18.50
CA ALA A 105 0.64 -0.34 19.43
C ALA A 105 -0.77 -0.08 18.91
N ASN A 106 -0.92 0.31 17.64
CA ASN A 106 -2.22 0.50 17.00
C ASN A 106 -3.07 -0.78 17.07
N GLY A 107 -2.51 -1.91 16.68
CA GLY A 107 -3.20 -3.19 16.72
C GLY A 107 -3.64 -3.60 18.13
N VAL A 108 -2.81 -3.36 19.14
CA VAL A 108 -3.14 -3.65 20.55
C VAL A 108 -4.23 -2.73 21.06
N ILE A 109 -4.19 -1.43 20.75
CA ILE A 109 -5.22 -0.47 21.15
C ILE A 109 -6.56 -0.90 20.54
N ILE A 110 -6.64 -1.13 19.22
CA ILE A 110 -7.86 -1.56 18.52
C ILE A 110 -8.40 -2.84 19.15
N ALA A 111 -7.54 -3.86 19.32
CA ALA A 111 -7.95 -5.16 19.83
C ALA A 111 -8.41 -5.14 21.29
N ARG A 112 -7.96 -4.17 22.11
CA ARG A 112 -8.36 -4.05 23.54
C ARG A 112 -9.56 -3.16 23.74
N THR A 113 -9.65 -2.04 23.00
CA THR A 113 -10.69 -1.03 23.20
C THR A 113 -11.93 -1.33 22.39
N LYS A 114 -11.87 -2.21 21.39
CA LYS A 114 -12.93 -2.49 20.42
C LYS A 114 -13.37 -1.25 19.63
N LEU A 115 -12.55 -0.20 19.63
CA LEU A 115 -12.76 0.97 18.79
C LEU A 115 -12.47 0.62 17.34
N SER A 116 -13.11 1.33 16.42
CA SER A 116 -12.81 1.23 15.00
C SER A 116 -11.33 1.56 14.74
N GLY A 117 -10.67 0.75 13.92
CA GLY A 117 -9.29 1.02 13.48
C GLY A 117 -9.15 2.38 12.82
N PHE A 118 -10.18 2.84 12.11
CA PHE A 118 -10.24 4.17 11.54
C PHE A 118 -10.00 5.27 12.59
N ILE A 119 -10.73 5.24 13.72
CA ILE A 119 -10.61 6.26 14.78
C ILE A 119 -9.25 6.19 15.47
N VAL A 120 -8.82 4.98 15.83
CA VAL A 120 -7.54 4.79 16.53
C VAL A 120 -6.38 5.23 15.65
N THR A 121 -6.36 4.79 14.38
CA THR A 121 -5.25 5.10 13.48
C THR A 121 -5.24 6.54 12.98
N LEU A 122 -6.40 7.21 12.93
CA LEU A 122 -6.46 8.66 12.69
C LEU A 122 -5.79 9.43 13.84
N ALA A 123 -6.16 9.09 15.08
CA ALA A 123 -5.61 9.76 16.25
C ALA A 123 -4.10 9.49 16.40
N THR A 124 -3.68 8.22 16.28
CA THR A 124 -2.25 7.86 16.37
C THR A 124 -1.44 8.37 15.18
N GLY A 125 -1.99 8.39 13.98
CA GLY A 125 -1.34 8.95 12.79
C GLY A 125 -1.03 10.43 12.98
N THR A 126 -2.00 11.21 13.49
CA THR A 126 -1.78 12.61 13.85
C THR A 126 -0.73 12.76 14.95
N ALA A 127 -0.76 11.88 15.97
CA ALA A 127 0.24 11.90 17.02
C ALA A 127 1.66 11.59 16.49
N PHE A 128 1.82 10.59 15.62
CA PHE A 128 3.09 10.26 14.98
C PHE A 128 3.63 11.40 14.12
N THR A 129 2.75 12.06 13.35
CA THR A 129 3.11 13.26 12.59
C THR A 129 3.55 14.39 13.53
N GLY A 130 2.82 14.63 14.63
CA GLY A 130 3.20 15.62 15.63
C GLY A 130 4.56 15.34 16.27
N ILE A 131 4.86 14.06 16.57
CA ILE A 131 6.17 13.64 17.09
C ILE A 131 7.28 13.91 16.05
N ALA A 132 7.03 13.60 14.76
CA ALA A 132 7.98 13.88 13.70
C ALA A 132 8.32 15.38 13.61
N TYR A 133 7.33 16.24 13.60
CA TYR A 133 7.54 17.70 13.61
C TYR A 133 8.20 18.20 14.91
N GLY A 134 7.85 17.59 16.05
CA GLY A 134 8.45 17.94 17.35
C GLY A 134 9.95 17.60 17.45
N ILE A 135 10.35 16.42 16.95
CA ILE A 135 11.77 16.00 16.95
C ILE A 135 12.59 16.86 15.98
N SER A 136 12.06 17.07 14.76
CA SER A 136 12.81 17.79 13.72
C SER A 136 12.78 19.32 13.84
N GLY A 137 11.95 19.89 14.74
CA GLY A 137 11.70 21.33 14.77
C GLY A 137 11.13 21.85 13.46
N SER A 138 10.44 21.02 12.70
CA SER A 138 9.89 21.30 11.35
C SER A 138 10.97 21.44 10.25
N ALA A 139 12.23 21.14 10.55
CA ALA A 139 13.31 21.11 9.56
C ALA A 139 13.50 19.70 8.98
N ALA A 140 14.15 19.61 7.83
CA ALA A 140 14.56 18.34 7.25
C ALA A 140 16.02 18.05 7.64
N TYR A 141 16.33 16.78 7.87
CA TYR A 141 17.71 16.31 8.01
C TYR A 141 18.27 15.98 6.62
N SER A 142 19.47 16.50 6.31
CA SER A 142 20.07 16.42 4.98
C SER A 142 21.23 15.43 4.89
N ASP A 143 21.75 14.97 6.02
CA ASP A 143 22.92 14.07 6.08
C ASP A 143 22.52 12.58 5.95
N VAL A 144 21.80 12.26 4.86
CA VAL A 144 21.47 10.88 4.55
C VAL A 144 22.68 10.17 3.95
N PRO A 145 23.14 9.05 4.55
CA PRO A 145 24.33 8.34 4.07
C PRO A 145 24.24 7.96 2.59
N SER A 146 25.32 8.18 1.85
CA SER A 146 25.39 7.89 0.42
C SER A 146 25.11 6.44 0.05
N SER A 147 25.29 5.51 0.99
CA SER A 147 24.92 4.09 0.82
C SER A 147 23.41 3.89 0.68
N VAL A 148 22.60 4.61 1.45
CA VAL A 148 21.13 4.56 1.40
C VAL A 148 20.65 5.20 0.10
N VAL A 149 21.18 6.37 -0.25
CA VAL A 149 20.84 7.08 -1.48
C VAL A 149 21.21 6.25 -2.71
N LYS A 150 22.42 5.70 -2.77
CA LYS A 150 22.88 4.85 -3.88
C LYS A 150 22.04 3.60 -4.06
N LEU A 151 21.59 2.98 -2.96
CA LEU A 151 20.70 1.82 -3.04
C LEU A 151 19.33 2.22 -3.58
N SER A 152 18.78 3.34 -3.14
CA SER A 152 17.44 3.79 -3.52
C SER A 152 17.37 4.42 -4.91
N GLN A 153 18.41 5.12 -5.32
CA GLN A 153 18.50 5.72 -6.66
C GLN A 153 19.26 4.82 -7.66
N GLY A 154 19.77 3.67 -7.18
CA GLY A 154 20.51 2.73 -8.00
C GLY A 154 19.60 2.06 -9.05
N ARG A 155 20.20 1.81 -10.23
CA ARG A 155 19.49 1.19 -11.36
C ARG A 155 20.43 0.36 -12.22
N THR A 156 19.84 -0.66 -12.85
CA THR A 156 20.49 -1.38 -13.95
C THR A 156 19.74 -1.02 -15.23
N SER A 157 20.36 -0.19 -16.10
CA SER A 157 19.69 0.40 -17.25
C SER A 157 18.47 1.26 -16.85
N PHE A 158 17.26 0.81 -17.15
CA PHE A 158 15.99 1.48 -16.78
C PHE A 158 15.30 0.87 -15.56
N PHE A 159 15.85 -0.21 -14.97
CA PHE A 159 15.20 -0.94 -13.90
C PHE A 159 15.77 -0.54 -12.53
N PRO A 160 14.98 0.12 -11.63
CA PRO A 160 15.45 0.56 -10.32
C PRO A 160 15.60 -0.60 -9.33
N TYR A 161 16.61 -0.52 -8.46
CA TYR A 161 16.79 -1.52 -7.38
C TYR A 161 15.61 -1.55 -6.41
N LEU A 162 14.95 -0.41 -6.21
CA LEU A 162 13.73 -0.34 -5.38
C LEU A 162 12.60 -1.21 -5.92
N MET A 163 12.49 -1.39 -7.25
CA MET A 163 11.48 -2.27 -7.83
C MET A 163 11.77 -3.74 -7.51
N ILE A 164 13.05 -4.13 -7.42
CA ILE A 164 13.44 -5.48 -6.96
C ILE A 164 13.00 -5.67 -5.50
N LEU A 165 13.24 -4.66 -4.65
CA LEU A 165 12.80 -4.67 -3.26
C LEU A 165 11.26 -4.77 -3.16
N ALA A 166 10.52 -3.96 -3.93
CA ALA A 166 9.05 -3.98 -3.94
C ALA A 166 8.50 -5.34 -4.40
N LEU A 167 9.12 -5.95 -5.42
CA LEU A 167 8.79 -7.31 -5.86
C LEU A 167 9.05 -8.35 -4.76
N ALA A 168 10.20 -8.28 -4.10
CA ALA A 168 10.52 -9.17 -2.99
C ALA A 168 9.53 -9.03 -1.83
N VAL A 169 9.20 -7.79 -1.44
CA VAL A 169 8.19 -7.49 -0.41
C VAL A 169 6.81 -8.02 -0.83
N THR A 170 6.42 -7.82 -2.09
CA THR A 170 5.14 -8.34 -2.62
C THR A 170 5.06 -9.87 -2.51
N VAL A 171 6.14 -10.58 -2.88
CA VAL A 171 6.22 -12.05 -2.77
C VAL A 171 6.18 -12.48 -1.31
N ILE A 172 6.91 -11.81 -0.42
CA ILE A 172 6.93 -12.10 1.02
C ILE A 172 5.54 -11.91 1.64
N ILE A 173 4.86 -10.82 1.32
CA ILE A 173 3.49 -10.54 1.83
C ILE A 173 2.50 -11.55 1.26
N TYR A 174 2.56 -11.85 -0.04
CA TYR A 174 1.73 -12.89 -0.67
C TYR A 174 1.93 -14.25 0.01
N ALA A 175 3.19 -14.67 0.17
CA ALA A 175 3.55 -15.92 0.82
C ALA A 175 3.11 -15.93 2.30
N GLY A 176 3.34 -14.82 3.01
CA GLY A 176 2.96 -14.65 4.41
C GLY A 176 1.46 -14.79 4.61
N LEU A 177 0.66 -14.11 3.80
CA LEU A 177 -0.81 -14.18 3.89
C LEU A 177 -1.35 -15.58 3.51
N ARG A 178 -0.73 -16.27 2.56
CA ARG A 178 -1.21 -17.55 2.07
C ARG A 178 -0.75 -18.75 2.89
N TRP A 179 0.49 -18.75 3.37
CA TRP A 179 1.12 -19.94 3.97
C TRP A 179 1.34 -19.82 5.48
N LEU A 180 1.59 -18.62 6.02
CA LEU A 180 1.80 -18.48 7.45
C LEU A 180 0.48 -18.52 8.24
N PRO A 181 0.49 -19.13 9.45
CA PRO A 181 -0.71 -19.19 10.31
C PRO A 181 -1.32 -17.82 10.60
N GLY A 182 -0.47 -16.79 10.86
CA GLY A 182 -0.91 -15.43 11.11
C GLY A 182 -1.60 -14.79 9.90
N GLY A 183 -1.07 -15.01 8.69
CA GLY A 183 -1.65 -14.51 7.45
C GLY A 183 -3.02 -15.15 7.14
N ARG A 184 -3.11 -16.48 7.30
CA ARG A 184 -4.39 -17.19 7.14
C ARG A 184 -5.42 -16.75 8.16
N LEU A 185 -4.99 -16.45 9.40
CA LEU A 185 -5.88 -15.91 10.43
C LEU A 185 -6.40 -14.53 10.05
N ILE A 186 -5.55 -13.64 9.50
CA ILE A 186 -5.96 -12.33 9.00
C ILE A 186 -7.04 -12.47 7.92
N LEU A 187 -6.81 -13.31 6.91
CA LEU A 187 -7.75 -13.55 5.82
C LEU A 187 -9.07 -14.18 6.29
N ALA A 188 -9.00 -15.14 7.20
CA ALA A 188 -10.21 -15.79 7.77
C ALA A 188 -11.05 -14.78 8.56
N PHE A 189 -10.40 -13.95 9.40
CA PHE A 189 -11.04 -12.93 10.20
C PHE A 189 -11.72 -11.86 9.34
N GLY A 190 -11.01 -11.35 8.31
CA GLY A 190 -11.58 -10.39 7.38
C GLY A 190 -12.71 -10.97 6.52
N GLY A 191 -12.65 -12.26 6.19
CA GLY A 191 -13.69 -12.92 5.42
C GLY A 191 -15.01 -13.11 6.17
N ASN A 192 -14.94 -13.54 7.43
CA ASN A 192 -16.10 -13.66 8.33
C ASN A 192 -15.64 -13.66 9.79
N GLN A 193 -15.83 -12.54 10.45
CA GLN A 193 -15.43 -12.35 11.87
C GLN A 193 -16.17 -13.30 12.80
N ASP A 194 -17.48 -13.46 12.65
CA ASP A 194 -18.31 -14.29 13.53
C ASP A 194 -17.94 -15.77 13.39
N ALA A 195 -17.81 -16.26 12.16
CA ALA A 195 -17.39 -17.65 11.92
C ALA A 195 -15.98 -17.93 12.47
N THR A 196 -15.07 -16.96 12.36
CA THR A 196 -13.69 -17.08 12.88
C THR A 196 -13.68 -17.16 14.41
N MET A 197 -14.50 -16.35 15.07
CA MET A 197 -14.65 -16.41 16.54
C MET A 197 -15.31 -17.71 17.00
N LEU A 198 -16.34 -18.18 16.30
CA LEU A 198 -17.00 -19.47 16.61
C LEU A 198 -16.05 -20.67 16.44
N ALA A 199 -15.09 -20.57 15.51
CA ALA A 199 -14.02 -21.56 15.33
C ALA A 199 -12.91 -21.49 16.42
N GLY A 200 -13.05 -20.61 17.42
CA GLY A 200 -12.09 -20.45 18.52
C GLY A 200 -10.82 -19.68 18.14
N LEU A 201 -10.81 -19.04 16.96
CA LEU A 201 -9.67 -18.25 16.50
C LEU A 201 -9.71 -16.82 17.09
N SER A 202 -8.54 -16.29 17.42
CA SER A 202 -8.43 -14.99 18.11
C SER A 202 -8.49 -13.81 17.14
N SER A 203 -9.61 -13.07 17.14
CA SER A 203 -9.76 -11.79 16.44
C SER A 203 -8.66 -10.79 16.80
N ARG A 204 -8.32 -10.76 18.10
CA ARG A 204 -7.25 -9.88 18.62
C ARG A 204 -5.91 -10.15 17.96
N ARG A 205 -5.53 -11.43 17.77
CA ARG A 205 -4.27 -11.78 17.10
C ARG A 205 -4.29 -11.37 15.64
N ALA A 206 -5.43 -11.51 14.94
CA ALA A 206 -5.57 -11.08 13.56
C ALA A 206 -5.32 -9.57 13.40
N GLN A 207 -5.99 -8.74 14.20
CA GLN A 207 -5.84 -7.28 14.17
C GLN A 207 -4.43 -6.83 14.54
N VAL A 208 -3.88 -7.34 15.66
CA VAL A 208 -2.52 -6.99 16.08
C VAL A 208 -1.49 -7.38 15.02
N THR A 209 -1.58 -8.57 14.44
CA THR A 209 -0.64 -9.00 13.40
C THR A 209 -0.76 -8.15 12.14
N ALA A 210 -1.98 -7.83 11.69
CA ALA A 210 -2.20 -7.00 10.51
C ALA A 210 -1.60 -5.60 10.67
N HIS A 211 -1.89 -4.92 11.76
CA HIS A 211 -1.35 -3.58 12.02
C HIS A 211 0.17 -3.59 12.27
N THR A 212 0.72 -4.64 12.89
CA THR A 212 2.17 -4.79 13.09
C THR A 212 2.91 -4.90 11.76
N VAL A 213 2.41 -5.76 10.86
CA VAL A 213 2.99 -5.91 9.50
C VAL A 213 2.83 -4.61 8.70
N SER A 214 1.68 -3.95 8.79
CA SER A 214 1.45 -2.63 8.18
C SER A 214 2.47 -1.60 8.67
N GLY A 215 2.72 -1.53 9.97
CA GLY A 215 3.71 -0.61 10.53
C GLY A 215 5.14 -0.90 10.09
N LEU A 216 5.52 -2.18 9.98
CA LEU A 216 6.81 -2.57 9.41
C LEU A 216 6.95 -2.07 7.96
N LEU A 217 5.91 -2.26 7.13
CA LEU A 217 5.90 -1.81 5.75
C LEU A 217 5.93 -0.27 5.62
N ALA A 218 5.28 0.45 6.54
CA ALA A 218 5.39 1.91 6.62
C ALA A 218 6.83 2.35 6.92
N GLY A 219 7.54 1.63 7.80
CA GLY A 219 8.97 1.84 8.06
C GLY A 219 9.84 1.56 6.84
N VAL A 220 9.55 0.49 6.08
CA VAL A 220 10.26 0.19 4.81
C VAL A 220 10.03 1.31 3.80
N ALA A 221 8.79 1.76 3.63
CA ALA A 221 8.44 2.86 2.73
C ALA A 221 9.12 4.17 3.14
N ALA A 222 9.26 4.45 4.45
CA ALA A 222 9.99 5.60 4.97
C ALA A 222 11.47 5.60 4.55
N VAL A 223 12.14 4.44 4.64
CA VAL A 223 13.53 4.29 4.18
C VAL A 223 13.65 4.47 2.67
N MET A 224 12.72 3.88 1.90
CA MET A 224 12.69 4.04 0.43
C MET A 224 12.51 5.51 0.04
N TYR A 225 11.55 6.20 0.65
CA TYR A 225 11.26 7.61 0.38
C TYR A 225 12.46 8.50 0.68
N MET A 226 13.04 8.36 1.88
CA MET A 226 14.22 9.11 2.29
C MET A 226 15.40 8.89 1.33
N GLY A 227 15.60 7.66 0.87
CA GLY A 227 16.65 7.34 -0.09
C GLY A 227 16.40 7.90 -1.49
N ILE A 228 15.12 8.00 -1.93
CA ILE A 228 14.73 8.62 -3.21
C ILE A 228 15.00 10.12 -3.19
N ILE A 229 14.52 10.80 -2.14
CA ILE A 229 14.63 12.26 -2.01
C ILE A 229 16.04 12.70 -1.57
N GLY A 230 16.76 11.84 -0.84
CA GLY A 230 18.09 12.16 -0.28
C GLY A 230 18.04 12.99 1.00
N THR A 231 16.86 13.21 1.56
CA THR A 231 16.64 13.96 2.81
C THR A 231 15.58 13.30 3.66
N ALA A 232 15.63 13.48 4.99
CA ALA A 232 14.58 13.04 5.89
C ALA A 232 13.72 14.26 6.29
N THR A 233 12.50 14.32 5.76
CA THR A 233 11.56 15.43 5.98
C THR A 233 10.38 15.00 6.84
N PRO A 234 9.88 15.85 7.76
CA PRO A 234 8.67 15.56 8.55
C PRO A 234 7.39 15.55 7.70
N ALA A 235 7.44 16.10 6.49
CA ALA A 235 6.33 16.05 5.53
C ALA A 235 6.23 14.69 4.81
N ALA A 236 7.17 13.76 5.03
CA ALA A 236 7.09 12.42 4.46
C ALA A 236 5.75 11.76 4.79
N GLY A 237 5.13 11.15 3.81
CA GLY A 237 3.85 10.45 4.01
C GLY A 237 2.60 11.34 4.04
N GLY A 238 2.71 12.66 3.81
CA GLY A 238 1.57 13.58 3.77
C GLY A 238 0.49 13.14 2.78
N ASP A 239 0.90 12.72 1.58
CA ASP A 239 0.01 12.33 0.48
C ASP A 239 -0.28 10.82 0.45
N TRP A 240 0.34 10.03 1.35
CA TRP A 240 0.26 8.57 1.30
C TRP A 240 -1.10 8.01 1.65
N LEU A 241 -1.94 8.79 2.31
CA LEU A 241 -3.29 8.35 2.63
C LEU A 241 -4.03 7.89 1.38
N ILE A 242 -4.03 8.73 0.35
CA ILE A 242 -4.73 8.47 -0.91
C ILE A 242 -4.14 7.24 -1.61
N ILE A 243 -2.82 7.22 -1.79
CA ILE A 243 -2.08 6.15 -2.47
C ILE A 243 -2.25 4.82 -1.72
N SER A 244 -2.20 4.82 -0.39
CA SER A 244 -2.33 3.62 0.42
C SER A 244 -3.66 2.88 0.20
N PHE A 245 -4.75 3.60 -0.04
CA PHE A 245 -6.05 3.02 -0.37
C PHE A 245 -6.20 2.70 -1.86
N ALA A 246 -5.73 3.59 -2.74
CA ALA A 246 -5.86 3.44 -4.19
C ALA A 246 -5.23 2.15 -4.69
N VAL A 247 -3.98 1.94 -4.34
CA VAL A 247 -3.18 0.82 -4.84
C VAL A 247 -3.83 -0.55 -4.54
N PRO A 248 -4.20 -0.91 -3.30
CA PRO A 248 -4.82 -2.20 -3.04
C PRO A 248 -6.23 -2.33 -3.62
N ILE A 249 -7.04 -1.25 -3.61
CA ILE A 249 -8.42 -1.29 -4.11
C ILE A 249 -8.45 -1.48 -5.61
N ILE A 250 -7.69 -0.68 -6.36
CA ILE A 250 -7.54 -0.83 -7.82
C ILE A 250 -6.92 -2.20 -8.15
N GLY A 251 -5.98 -2.66 -7.32
CA GLY A 251 -5.38 -4.00 -7.42
C GLY A 251 -6.33 -5.16 -7.17
N GLY A 252 -7.58 -4.91 -6.75
CA GLY A 252 -8.62 -5.92 -6.56
C GLY A 252 -8.71 -6.48 -5.15
N THR A 253 -8.20 -5.75 -4.14
CA THR A 253 -8.41 -6.07 -2.72
C THR A 253 -9.80 -5.62 -2.30
N ALA A 254 -10.55 -6.50 -1.63
CA ALA A 254 -11.88 -6.18 -1.15
C ALA A 254 -11.83 -5.27 0.08
N LEU A 255 -12.63 -4.19 0.09
CA LEU A 255 -12.77 -3.29 1.26
C LEU A 255 -13.40 -3.99 2.47
N ALA A 256 -14.20 -5.02 2.22
CA ALA A 256 -14.86 -5.78 3.28
C ALA A 256 -13.93 -6.76 4.01
N GLY A 257 -12.72 -6.98 3.50
CA GLY A 257 -11.74 -7.94 4.03
C GLY A 257 -11.80 -9.32 3.41
N GLY A 258 -10.84 -10.17 3.78
CA GLY A 258 -10.77 -11.59 3.39
C GLY A 258 -10.20 -11.87 2.01
N GLU A 259 -10.40 -10.98 1.04
CA GLU A 259 -9.87 -11.12 -0.33
C GLU A 259 -8.83 -10.06 -0.62
N VAL A 260 -7.63 -10.49 -0.99
CA VAL A 260 -6.50 -9.61 -1.31
C VAL A 260 -5.76 -10.05 -2.57
N SER A 261 -5.12 -9.10 -3.22
CA SER A 261 -4.32 -9.33 -4.41
C SER A 261 -2.99 -8.55 -4.34
N ALA A 262 -1.96 -9.17 -3.76
CA ALA A 262 -0.65 -8.52 -3.62
C ALA A 262 -0.02 -8.16 -4.98
N PHE A 263 -0.09 -9.06 -5.96
CA PHE A 263 0.37 -8.78 -7.32
C PHE A 263 -0.53 -7.76 -8.04
N GLY A 264 -1.84 -7.76 -7.73
CA GLY A 264 -2.74 -6.73 -8.23
C GLY A 264 -2.37 -5.34 -7.70
N ALA A 265 -2.00 -5.24 -6.43
CA ALA A 265 -1.53 -3.99 -5.83
C ALA A 265 -0.25 -3.48 -6.52
N LEU A 266 0.72 -4.36 -6.79
CA LEU A 266 1.93 -3.99 -7.53
C LEU A 266 1.62 -3.48 -8.94
N VAL A 267 0.74 -4.16 -9.68
CA VAL A 267 0.34 -3.71 -11.02
C VAL A 267 -0.42 -2.38 -10.94
N ALA A 268 -1.31 -2.22 -9.95
CA ALA A 268 -2.05 -0.97 -9.74
C ALA A 268 -1.12 0.21 -9.42
N ALA A 269 -0.07 -0.01 -8.61
CA ALA A 269 0.94 0.99 -8.35
C ALA A 269 1.65 1.45 -9.64
N VAL A 270 2.03 0.51 -10.52
CA VAL A 270 2.64 0.84 -11.82
C VAL A 270 1.67 1.65 -12.70
N VAL A 271 0.38 1.28 -12.72
CA VAL A 271 -0.63 2.03 -13.48
C VAL A 271 -0.78 3.46 -12.96
N LEU A 272 -0.92 3.61 -11.64
CA LEU A 272 -1.10 4.93 -11.00
C LEU A 272 0.12 5.81 -11.23
N SER A 273 1.33 5.31 -10.94
CA SER A 273 2.56 6.06 -11.18
C SER A 273 2.75 6.43 -12.66
N ALA A 274 2.35 5.56 -13.59
CA ALA A 274 2.41 5.87 -15.03
C ALA A 274 1.39 6.95 -15.44
N ILE A 275 0.20 6.97 -14.83
CA ILE A 275 -0.81 8.02 -15.08
C ILE A 275 -0.32 9.35 -14.52
N SER A 276 0.17 9.38 -13.27
CA SER A 276 0.68 10.60 -12.63
C SER A 276 1.86 11.17 -13.41
N ASP A 277 2.81 10.34 -13.83
CA ASP A 277 3.94 10.76 -14.66
C ASP A 277 3.49 11.27 -16.04
N ALA A 278 2.51 10.63 -16.66
CA ALA A 278 1.94 11.09 -17.93
C ALA A 278 1.36 12.51 -17.82
N LEU A 279 0.65 12.81 -16.74
CA LEU A 279 0.10 14.14 -16.48
C LEU A 279 1.21 15.17 -16.24
N ILE A 280 2.27 14.80 -15.50
CA ILE A 280 3.44 15.65 -15.27
C ILE A 280 4.17 15.96 -16.58
N VAL A 281 4.40 14.95 -17.43
CA VAL A 281 5.05 15.12 -18.74
C VAL A 281 4.24 16.02 -19.68
N LEU A 282 2.90 16.02 -19.53
CA LEU A 282 2.01 16.94 -20.25
C LEU A 282 1.95 18.34 -19.62
N ASN A 283 2.81 18.66 -18.64
CA ASN A 283 2.84 19.91 -17.89
C ASN A 283 1.50 20.25 -17.18
N VAL A 284 0.76 19.22 -16.75
CA VAL A 284 -0.41 19.40 -15.89
C VAL A 284 0.08 19.84 -14.51
N ASN A 285 -0.58 20.82 -13.92
CA ASN A 285 -0.27 21.33 -12.58
C ASN A 285 -0.40 20.19 -11.54
N THR A 286 0.52 20.13 -10.59
CA THR A 286 0.56 19.12 -9.52
C THR A 286 -0.78 19.00 -8.78
N ASN A 287 -1.44 20.11 -8.47
CA ASN A 287 -2.75 20.08 -7.81
C ASN A 287 -3.82 19.37 -8.68
N ALA A 288 -3.73 19.52 -10.01
CA ALA A 288 -4.65 18.84 -10.92
C ALA A 288 -4.30 17.34 -11.07
N VAL A 289 -3.03 16.96 -10.89
CA VAL A 289 -2.62 15.54 -10.80
C VAL A 289 -3.24 14.90 -9.56
N GLU A 290 -3.15 15.53 -8.38
CA GLU A 290 -3.79 15.06 -7.15
C GLU A 290 -5.31 14.94 -7.27
N MET A 291 -5.95 15.93 -7.94
CA MET A 291 -7.39 15.85 -8.24
C MET A 291 -7.72 14.64 -9.13
N ALA A 292 -6.91 14.41 -10.16
CA ALA A 292 -7.09 13.28 -11.07
C ALA A 292 -6.94 11.94 -10.34
N GLU A 293 -5.93 11.82 -9.47
CA GLU A 293 -5.74 10.63 -8.62
C GLU A 293 -6.95 10.39 -7.71
N GLY A 294 -7.46 11.42 -7.04
CA GLY A 294 -8.65 11.32 -6.21
C GLY A 294 -9.89 10.88 -7.00
N LEU A 295 -10.08 11.40 -8.21
CA LEU A 295 -11.18 11.00 -9.09
C LEU A 295 -11.02 9.56 -9.60
N LEU A 296 -9.80 9.13 -9.91
CA LEU A 296 -9.51 7.75 -10.31
C LEU A 296 -9.86 6.76 -9.20
N ILE A 297 -9.53 7.09 -7.95
CA ILE A 297 -9.87 6.26 -6.80
C ILE A 297 -11.37 6.18 -6.62
N LEU A 298 -12.06 7.32 -6.68
CA LEU A 298 -13.52 7.35 -6.57
C LEU A 298 -14.17 6.48 -7.67
N ALA A 299 -13.69 6.60 -8.90
CA ALA A 299 -14.16 5.79 -10.02
C ALA A 299 -13.90 4.29 -9.79
N ALA A 300 -12.70 3.93 -9.30
CA ALA A 300 -12.34 2.54 -9.00
C ALA A 300 -13.22 1.95 -7.88
N VAL A 301 -13.46 2.71 -6.81
CA VAL A 301 -14.33 2.30 -5.70
C VAL A 301 -15.77 2.13 -6.16
N LEU A 302 -16.29 3.05 -6.96
CA LEU A 302 -17.64 2.94 -7.53
C LEU A 302 -17.76 1.73 -8.46
N ALA A 303 -16.77 1.51 -9.33
CA ALA A 303 -16.74 0.36 -10.23
C ALA A 303 -16.71 -0.97 -9.47
N SER A 304 -15.92 -1.06 -8.38
CA SER A 304 -15.87 -2.26 -7.55
C SER A 304 -17.21 -2.54 -6.86
N ARG A 305 -17.88 -1.53 -6.34
CA ARG A 305 -19.20 -1.66 -5.70
C ARG A 305 -20.28 -2.08 -6.69
N LEU A 306 -20.28 -1.51 -7.90
CA LEU A 306 -21.22 -1.88 -8.95
C LEU A 306 -20.98 -3.33 -9.40
N GLY A 307 -19.72 -3.75 -9.52
CA GLY A 307 -19.36 -5.13 -9.84
C GLY A 307 -19.86 -6.14 -8.80
N GLU A 308 -19.68 -5.84 -7.50
CA GLU A 308 -20.18 -6.67 -6.40
C GLU A 308 -21.73 -6.75 -6.40
N ALA A 309 -22.41 -5.62 -6.63
CA ALA A 309 -23.86 -5.58 -6.70
C ALA A 309 -24.40 -6.43 -7.86
N ALA A 310 -23.77 -6.35 -9.03
CA ALA A 310 -24.12 -7.15 -10.19
C ALA A 310 -23.93 -8.66 -9.95
N GLN A 311 -22.83 -9.06 -9.29
CA GLN A 311 -22.59 -10.46 -8.94
C GLN A 311 -23.60 -10.99 -7.92
N ARG A 312 -23.97 -10.20 -6.89
CA ARG A 312 -25.03 -10.57 -5.93
C ARG A 312 -26.39 -10.76 -6.60
N GLN A 313 -26.72 -9.94 -7.59
CA GLN A 313 -27.98 -10.08 -8.36
C GLN A 313 -27.96 -11.32 -9.27
N ALA A 314 -26.82 -11.62 -9.91
CA ALA A 314 -26.66 -12.81 -10.74
C ALA A 314 -26.75 -14.10 -9.90
N GLY A 315 -26.13 -14.12 -8.71
CA GLY A 315 -26.23 -15.24 -7.77
C GLY A 315 -27.67 -15.49 -7.28
N ARG A 316 -28.43 -14.43 -6.99
CA ARG A 316 -29.85 -14.55 -6.62
C ARG A 316 -30.72 -15.12 -7.74
N ARG A 317 -30.44 -14.77 -9.00
CA ARG A 317 -31.17 -15.32 -10.17
C ARG A 317 -30.86 -16.82 -10.39
N GLY A 318 -29.66 -17.27 -10.06
CA GLY A 318 -29.27 -18.68 -10.15
C GLY A 318 -29.96 -19.57 -9.12
N VAL A 319 -30.14 -19.09 -7.89
CA VAL A 319 -30.81 -19.82 -6.79
C VAL A 319 -32.33 -19.93 -7.02
N PHE A 320 -32.94 -18.96 -7.68
CA PHE A 320 -34.39 -18.99 -7.99
C PHE A 320 -34.76 -20.06 -9.02
N ARG A 321 -33.82 -20.47 -9.89
CA ARG A 321 -34.08 -21.45 -10.97
C ARG A 321 -34.12 -22.91 -10.51
N TRP A 322 -33.64 -23.24 -9.30
CA TRP A 322 -33.69 -24.58 -8.73
C TRP A 322 -35.00 -24.88 -7.95
N ARG A 323 -35.80 -23.86 -7.63
CA ARG A 323 -37.11 -24.01 -6.95
C ARG A 323 -38.24 -24.35 -7.88
N ASP A 324 -38.09 -24.22 -9.19
CA ASP A 324 -39.13 -24.50 -10.19
C ASP A 324 -39.13 -25.94 -10.70
N PHE A 325 -38.20 -26.78 -10.25
CA PHE A 325 -38.25 -28.22 -10.45
C PHE A 325 -39.11 -28.86 -9.35
N GLY A 326 -40.47 -28.84 -9.60
CA GLY A 326 -41.43 -29.46 -8.73
C GLY A 326 -41.21 -30.96 -8.58
N TRP A 327 -40.99 -31.38 -7.38
CA TRP A 327 -41.34 -32.74 -6.96
C TRP A 327 -42.86 -32.77 -6.79
N ARG A 328 -43.55 -33.30 -7.80
CA ARG A 328 -44.87 -33.91 -7.57
C ARG A 328 -44.60 -35.36 -7.27
N ALA A 329 -44.83 -35.76 -6.01
CA ALA A 329 -45.03 -37.13 -5.61
C ALA A 329 -46.47 -37.55 -5.92
#